data_b311ed0aad19c2f5d599afe5ba2e9057
#
_entry.id   b311ed0aad19c2f5d599afe5ba2e9057
#
_cell.length_a   1.000
_cell.length_b   1.000
_cell.length_c   1.000
_cell.angle_alpha   90.00
_cell.angle_beta   90.00
_cell.angle_gamma   90.00
#
_symmetry.space_group_name_H-M   'P 1'
#
loop_
_entity.id
_entity.type
_entity.pdbx_description
1 polymer ?
#
loop_
_entity_poly.entity_id
_entity_poly.type
_entity_poly.pdbx_seq_one_letter_code
_entity_poly.pdbx_strand_id
1 'polypeptide(L)'
;MARKIIYWISTVIVAGSLLAALTYLTGNEQVVSGFNKAGYPQTLRIVLGIAKPAAAIVLLLPGLALLKEWAYAGAAIAWGMALITHYTGGDGPKVWGMVLMLLVLLVVSYVTRPSSRRLTPVSPSVAVQAKQWMGSDSKP
;
A
#
# COMPACT_ATOMS: atom_id res chain seq x y z
N MET A 1 20.10 13.01 -6.78
CA MET A 1 19.79 12.00 -7.82
C MET A 1 19.55 10.62 -7.22
N ALA A 2 20.40 10.10 -6.35
CA ALA A 2 20.27 8.76 -5.74
C ALA A 2 18.89 8.48 -5.11
N ARG A 3 18.34 9.43 -4.32
CA ARG A 3 17.04 9.27 -3.68
C ARG A 3 15.89 9.00 -4.67
N LYS A 4 15.89 9.66 -5.85
CA LYS A 4 14.87 9.42 -6.89
C LYS A 4 15.01 8.04 -7.51
N ILE A 5 16.24 7.58 -7.71
CA ILE A 5 16.53 6.25 -8.26
C ILE A 5 16.06 5.17 -7.30
N ILE A 6 16.43 5.29 -6.01
CA ILE A 6 16.00 4.36 -4.94
C ILE A 6 14.47 4.31 -4.86
N TYR A 7 13.81 5.47 -4.89
CA TYR A 7 12.35 5.55 -4.92
C TYR A 7 11.75 4.76 -6.08
N TRP A 8 12.23 4.99 -7.30
CA TRP A 8 11.64 4.34 -8.47
C TRP A 8 11.92 2.85 -8.50
N ILE A 9 13.13 2.40 -8.16
CA ILE A 9 13.45 0.98 -8.10
C ILE A 9 12.54 0.28 -7.08
N SER A 10 12.46 0.78 -5.85
CA SER A 10 11.62 0.18 -4.82
C SER A 10 10.12 0.24 -5.17
N THR A 11 9.65 1.36 -5.75
CA THR A 11 8.24 1.51 -6.15
C THR A 11 7.85 0.57 -7.27
N VAL A 12 8.70 0.37 -8.27
CA VAL A 12 8.44 -0.55 -9.40
C VAL A 12 8.39 -1.99 -8.91
N ILE A 13 9.30 -2.41 -8.02
CA ILE A 13 9.28 -3.75 -7.44
C ILE A 13 7.99 -3.95 -6.61
N VAL A 14 7.64 -2.98 -5.76
CA VAL A 14 6.42 -3.00 -4.96
C VAL A 14 5.18 -3.07 -5.86
N ALA A 15 5.09 -2.22 -6.88
CA ALA A 15 3.96 -2.22 -7.81
C ALA A 15 3.86 -3.52 -8.59
N GLY A 16 4.97 -4.07 -9.06
CA GLY A 16 5.01 -5.39 -9.73
C GLY A 16 4.47 -6.51 -8.83
N SER A 17 4.88 -6.51 -7.56
CA SER A 17 4.38 -7.48 -6.57
C SER A 17 2.88 -7.31 -6.26
N LEU A 18 2.38 -6.07 -6.26
CA LEU A 18 0.95 -5.81 -6.09
C LEU A 18 0.15 -6.24 -7.33
N LEU A 19 0.68 -6.03 -8.55
CA LEU A 19 0.07 -6.49 -9.79
C LEU A 19 0.00 -8.01 -9.90
N ALA A 20 0.97 -8.73 -9.32
CA ALA A 20 0.94 -10.20 -9.28
C ALA A 20 -0.32 -10.74 -8.57
N ALA A 21 -0.99 -9.93 -7.74
CA ALA A 21 -2.26 -10.30 -7.12
C ALA A 21 -3.42 -10.46 -8.13
N LEU A 22 -3.27 -10.07 -9.39
CA LEU A 22 -4.22 -10.44 -10.45
C LEU A 22 -4.42 -11.96 -10.56
N THR A 23 -3.39 -12.75 -10.21
CA THR A 23 -3.51 -14.21 -10.14
C THR A 23 -4.55 -14.67 -9.10
N TYR A 24 -4.89 -13.84 -8.12
CA TYR A 24 -5.94 -14.16 -7.14
C TYR A 24 -7.34 -14.25 -7.79
N LEU A 25 -7.53 -13.58 -8.92
CA LEU A 25 -8.81 -13.59 -9.67
C LEU A 25 -8.96 -14.81 -10.57
N THR A 26 -7.86 -15.49 -10.93
CA THR A 26 -7.89 -16.62 -11.87
C THR A 26 -8.51 -17.89 -11.30
N GLY A 27 -8.68 -17.97 -9.98
CA GLY A 27 -9.18 -19.19 -9.32
C GLY A 27 -8.21 -20.36 -9.35
N ASN A 28 -6.91 -20.11 -9.59
CA ASN A 28 -5.87 -21.13 -9.57
C ASN A 28 -5.91 -21.91 -8.24
N GLU A 29 -5.84 -23.23 -8.29
CA GLU A 29 -5.92 -24.12 -7.13
C GLU A 29 -4.89 -23.82 -6.05
N GLN A 30 -3.68 -23.46 -6.42
CA GLN A 30 -2.64 -23.09 -5.46
C GLN A 30 -3.00 -21.84 -4.66
N VAL A 31 -3.59 -20.84 -5.33
CA VAL A 31 -4.01 -19.60 -4.67
C VAL A 31 -5.23 -19.86 -3.79
N VAL A 32 -6.23 -20.60 -4.30
CA VAL A 32 -7.44 -20.96 -3.55
C VAL A 32 -7.07 -21.77 -2.31
N SER A 33 -6.24 -22.79 -2.47
CA SER A 33 -5.80 -23.63 -1.35
C SER A 33 -4.96 -22.86 -0.32
N GLY A 34 -4.13 -21.91 -0.78
CA GLY A 34 -3.35 -21.03 0.09
C GLY A 34 -4.25 -20.18 1.00
N PHE A 35 -5.31 -19.57 0.46
CA PHE A 35 -6.27 -18.82 1.26
C PHE A 35 -7.04 -19.71 2.23
N ASN A 36 -7.46 -20.90 1.79
CA ASN A 36 -8.15 -21.87 2.65
C ASN A 36 -7.24 -22.36 3.80
N LYS A 37 -5.98 -22.69 3.50
CA LYS A 37 -4.98 -23.10 4.51
C LYS A 37 -4.74 -21.99 5.53
N ALA A 38 -4.75 -20.73 5.10
CA ALA A 38 -4.61 -19.56 5.97
C ALA A 38 -5.88 -19.22 6.77
N GLY A 39 -6.99 -19.92 6.54
CA GLY A 39 -8.28 -19.65 7.18
C GLY A 39 -9.00 -18.40 6.64
N TYR A 40 -8.60 -17.90 5.48
CA TYR A 40 -9.20 -16.72 4.88
C TYR A 40 -10.35 -17.08 3.95
N PRO A 41 -11.47 -16.30 3.98
CA PRO A 41 -12.58 -16.52 3.06
C PRO A 41 -12.19 -16.19 1.61
N GLN A 42 -12.78 -16.90 0.65
CA GLN A 42 -12.52 -16.67 -0.77
C GLN A 42 -12.93 -15.26 -1.24
N THR A 43 -13.89 -14.64 -0.56
CA THR A 43 -14.26 -13.23 -0.79
C THR A 43 -13.07 -12.29 -0.58
N LEU A 44 -12.27 -12.52 0.48
CA LEU A 44 -11.07 -11.72 0.73
C LEU A 44 -10.04 -11.87 -0.41
N ARG A 45 -9.90 -13.07 -0.98
CA ARG A 45 -9.05 -13.33 -2.14
C ARG A 45 -9.43 -12.43 -3.31
N ILE A 46 -10.72 -12.37 -3.63
CA ILE A 46 -11.24 -11.55 -4.74
C ILE A 46 -11.01 -10.07 -4.46
N VAL A 47 -11.34 -9.60 -3.25
CA VAL A 47 -11.13 -8.20 -2.84
C VAL A 47 -9.65 -7.81 -2.95
N LEU A 48 -8.73 -8.64 -2.48
CA LEU A 48 -7.29 -8.38 -2.58
C LEU A 48 -6.80 -8.46 -4.03
N GLY A 49 -7.38 -9.33 -4.85
CA GLY A 49 -7.10 -9.45 -6.28
C GLY A 49 -7.45 -8.18 -7.08
N ILE A 50 -8.37 -7.38 -6.58
CA ILE A 50 -8.76 -6.09 -7.17
C ILE A 50 -7.99 -4.93 -6.49
N ALA A 51 -7.97 -4.90 -5.17
CA ALA A 51 -7.41 -3.78 -4.40
C ALA A 51 -5.90 -3.63 -4.58
N LYS A 52 -5.14 -4.72 -4.62
CA LYS A 52 -3.69 -4.68 -4.79
C LYS A 52 -3.27 -4.12 -6.16
N PRO A 53 -3.81 -4.60 -7.30
CA PRO A 53 -3.53 -3.98 -8.59
C PRO A 53 -3.96 -2.52 -8.69
N ALA A 54 -5.11 -2.15 -8.11
CA ALA A 54 -5.52 -0.75 -8.04
C ALA A 54 -4.51 0.10 -7.26
N ALA A 55 -3.99 -0.40 -6.13
CA ALA A 55 -2.94 0.26 -5.37
C ALA A 55 -1.64 0.41 -6.19
N ALA A 56 -1.25 -0.61 -6.96
CA ALA A 56 -0.08 -0.53 -7.86
C ALA A 56 -0.22 0.61 -8.87
N ILE A 57 -1.38 0.72 -9.51
CA ILE A 57 -1.68 1.79 -10.47
C ILE A 57 -1.56 3.17 -9.79
N VAL A 58 -2.18 3.34 -8.61
CA VAL A 58 -2.12 4.58 -7.84
C VAL A 58 -0.68 4.96 -7.47
N LEU A 59 0.16 4.00 -7.10
CA LEU A 59 1.56 4.25 -6.76
C LEU A 59 2.37 4.73 -7.98
N LEU A 60 2.09 4.22 -9.17
CA LEU A 60 2.81 4.57 -10.39
C LEU A 60 2.34 5.90 -10.98
N LEU A 61 1.05 6.23 -10.92
CA LEU A 61 0.49 7.45 -11.50
C LEU A 61 1.06 8.71 -10.81
N PRO A 62 1.23 9.82 -11.56
CA PRO A 62 1.53 11.13 -10.97
C PRO A 62 0.31 11.67 -10.21
N GLY A 63 0.52 12.65 -9.31
CA GLY A 63 -0.56 13.20 -8.50
C GLY A 63 -1.11 12.19 -7.48
N LEU A 64 -2.41 12.26 -7.18
CA LEU A 64 -3.15 11.32 -6.31
C LEU A 64 -2.51 11.13 -4.92
N ALA A 65 -1.99 12.21 -4.32
CA ALA A 65 -1.21 12.13 -3.08
C ALA A 65 -1.95 11.42 -1.94
N LEU A 66 -3.25 11.73 -1.74
CA LEU A 66 -4.08 11.08 -0.72
C LEU A 66 -4.29 9.59 -0.99
N LEU A 67 -4.60 9.22 -2.24
CA LEU A 67 -4.78 7.81 -2.61
C LEU A 67 -3.48 7.02 -2.46
N LYS A 68 -2.32 7.66 -2.65
CA LYS A 68 -1.02 7.03 -2.37
C LYS A 68 -0.83 6.70 -0.89
N GLU A 69 -1.25 7.58 0.02
CA GLU A 69 -1.21 7.25 1.45
C GLU A 69 -2.05 5.99 1.75
N TRP A 70 -3.26 5.92 1.17
CA TRP A 70 -4.11 4.75 1.34
C TRP A 70 -3.52 3.48 0.70
N ALA A 71 -2.91 3.61 -0.49
CA ALA A 71 -2.26 2.50 -1.15
C ALA A 71 -1.07 1.95 -0.34
N TYR A 72 -0.22 2.82 0.21
CA TYR A 72 0.87 2.42 1.11
C TYR A 72 0.36 1.77 2.38
N ALA A 73 -0.65 2.36 3.05
CA ALA A 73 -1.24 1.81 4.26
C ALA A 73 -1.89 0.45 4.01
N GLY A 74 -2.70 0.34 2.96
CA GLY A 74 -3.36 -0.91 2.58
C GLY A 74 -2.37 -2.02 2.23
N ALA A 75 -1.30 -1.70 1.48
CA ALA A 75 -0.24 -2.66 1.16
C ALA A 75 0.52 -3.10 2.42
N ALA A 76 0.82 -2.17 3.34
CA ALA A 76 1.49 -2.48 4.60
C ALA A 76 0.67 -3.43 5.46
N ILE A 77 -0.63 -3.19 5.59
CA ILE A 77 -1.55 -4.06 6.34
C ILE A 77 -1.64 -5.43 5.67
N ALA A 78 -1.88 -5.48 4.36
CA ALA A 78 -2.03 -6.74 3.62
C ALA A 78 -0.78 -7.61 3.69
N TRP A 79 0.41 -7.03 3.54
CA TRP A 79 1.66 -7.80 3.65
C TRP A 79 2.07 -8.08 5.10
N GLY A 80 1.71 -7.20 6.05
CA GLY A 80 1.88 -7.47 7.47
C GLY A 80 1.07 -8.69 7.90
N MET A 81 -0.20 -8.79 7.50
CA MET A 81 -1.03 -9.96 7.73
C MET A 81 -0.46 -11.21 7.04
N ALA A 82 -0.02 -11.09 5.78
CA ALA A 82 0.61 -12.19 5.07
C ALA A 82 1.88 -12.68 5.78
N LEU A 83 2.72 -11.78 6.28
CA LEU A 83 3.92 -12.12 7.04
C LEU A 83 3.56 -12.93 8.30
N ILE A 84 2.60 -12.47 9.08
CA ILE A 84 2.13 -13.15 10.28
C ILE A 84 1.59 -14.54 9.91
N THR A 85 0.73 -14.62 8.89
CA THR A 85 0.13 -15.88 8.43
C THR A 85 1.19 -16.91 8.00
N HIS A 86 2.17 -16.51 7.19
CA HIS A 86 3.23 -17.40 6.74
C HIS A 86 4.15 -17.82 7.88
N TYR A 87 4.46 -16.90 8.80
CA TYR A 87 5.29 -17.19 9.96
C TYR A 87 4.61 -18.17 10.92
N THR A 88 3.35 -17.89 11.29
CA THR A 88 2.59 -18.76 12.22
C THR A 88 2.11 -20.05 11.56
N GLY A 89 1.90 -20.06 10.25
CA GLY A 89 1.54 -21.24 9.48
C GLY A 89 2.66 -22.25 9.27
N GLY A 90 3.87 -21.93 9.75
CA GLY A 90 5.04 -22.82 9.64
C GLY A 90 5.64 -22.87 8.23
N ASP A 91 5.35 -21.91 7.39
CA ASP A 91 5.99 -21.80 6.07
C ASP A 91 7.50 -21.49 6.24
N GLY A 92 8.30 -22.00 5.32
CA GLY A 92 9.76 -21.89 5.42
C GLY A 92 10.26 -20.44 5.35
N PRO A 93 11.49 -20.17 5.87
CA PRO A 93 12.09 -18.82 5.93
C PRO A 93 12.15 -18.10 4.59
N LYS A 94 12.19 -18.84 3.48
CA LYS A 94 12.18 -18.29 2.13
C LYS A 94 10.87 -17.57 1.82
N VAL A 95 9.73 -18.08 2.30
CA VAL A 95 8.40 -17.52 2.01
C VAL A 95 8.16 -16.26 2.83
N TRP A 96 8.22 -16.35 4.16
CA TRP A 96 7.97 -15.17 4.99
C TRP A 96 9.09 -14.11 4.87
N GLY A 97 10.33 -14.52 4.56
CA GLY A 97 11.44 -13.61 4.28
C GLY A 97 11.21 -12.77 3.02
N MET A 98 10.60 -13.36 1.97
CA MET A 98 10.22 -12.62 0.78
C MET A 98 9.15 -11.55 1.09
N VAL A 99 8.16 -11.88 1.91
CA VAL A 99 7.13 -10.91 2.33
C VAL A 99 7.75 -9.79 3.17
N LEU A 100 8.66 -10.14 4.07
CA LEU A 100 9.40 -9.14 4.87
C LEU A 100 10.22 -8.20 3.97
N MET A 101 10.91 -8.73 2.97
CA MET A 101 11.64 -7.93 1.98
C MET A 101 10.72 -6.93 1.26
N LEU A 102 9.52 -7.37 0.85
CA LEU A 102 8.53 -6.49 0.21
C LEU A 102 8.06 -5.38 1.16
N LEU A 103 7.88 -5.66 2.45
CA LEU A 103 7.56 -4.65 3.46
C LEU A 103 8.70 -3.63 3.61
N VAL A 104 9.94 -4.08 3.66
CA VAL A 104 11.11 -3.18 3.70
C VAL A 104 11.15 -2.29 2.46
N LEU A 105 10.97 -2.86 1.26
CA LEU A 105 10.92 -2.09 0.02
C LEU A 105 9.75 -1.10 -0.01
N LEU A 106 8.60 -1.45 0.56
CA LEU A 106 7.46 -0.55 0.71
C LEU A 106 7.82 0.66 1.58
N VAL A 107 8.49 0.43 2.73
CA VAL A 107 8.96 1.50 3.61
C VAL A 107 10.01 2.36 2.91
N VAL A 108 10.98 1.75 2.22
CA VAL A 108 11.99 2.48 1.43
C VAL A 108 11.33 3.35 0.37
N SER A 109 10.38 2.82 -0.38
CA SER A 109 9.60 3.58 -1.37
C SER A 109 8.87 4.75 -0.71
N TYR A 110 8.23 4.53 0.43
CA TYR A 110 7.49 5.56 1.15
C TYR A 110 8.39 6.70 1.63
N VAL A 111 9.51 6.41 2.29
CA VAL A 111 10.39 7.43 2.87
C VAL A 111 11.22 8.19 1.83
N THR A 112 11.55 7.53 0.72
CA THR A 112 12.31 8.14 -0.39
C THR A 112 11.44 8.89 -1.40
N ARG A 113 10.13 8.85 -1.24
CA ARG A 113 9.14 9.48 -2.11
C ARG A 113 9.43 10.97 -2.34
N PRO A 114 9.43 11.46 -3.59
CA PRO A 114 9.62 12.89 -3.91
C PRO A 114 8.51 13.76 -3.33
N SER A 115 8.83 15.02 -3.03
CA SER A 115 7.86 15.99 -2.47
C SER A 115 6.61 16.16 -3.36
N SER A 116 6.77 16.13 -4.68
CA SER A 116 5.65 16.20 -5.64
C SER A 116 4.65 15.03 -5.55
N ARG A 117 5.00 13.98 -4.82
CA ARG A 117 4.18 12.78 -4.61
C ARG A 117 3.70 12.60 -3.16
N ARG A 118 3.96 13.59 -2.30
CA ARG A 118 3.52 13.63 -0.90
C ARG A 118 2.28 14.50 -0.76
N LEU A 119 1.52 14.29 0.32
CA LEU A 119 0.52 15.25 0.74
C LEU A 119 1.24 16.57 1.10
N THR A 120 0.76 17.67 0.53
CA THR A 120 1.23 18.99 0.90
C THR A 120 0.61 19.36 2.25
N PRO A 121 1.39 19.73 3.27
CA PRO A 121 0.81 20.28 4.49
C PRO A 121 -0.05 21.49 4.13
N VAL A 122 -1.21 21.63 4.79
CA VAL A 122 -2.04 22.83 4.64
C VAL A 122 -1.18 24.04 4.99
N SER A 123 -1.07 24.99 4.07
CA SER A 123 -0.26 26.18 4.31
C SER A 123 -0.82 26.94 5.53
N PRO A 124 0.06 27.53 6.36
CA PRO A 124 -0.41 28.28 7.53
C PRO A 124 -1.45 29.35 7.21
N SER A 125 -1.36 29.98 6.02
CA SER A 125 -2.34 30.95 5.54
C SER A 125 -3.74 30.37 5.35
N VAL A 126 -3.86 29.17 4.77
CA VAL A 126 -5.15 28.49 4.59
C VAL A 126 -5.72 28.04 5.93
N ALA A 127 -4.88 27.59 6.85
CA ALA A 127 -5.31 27.22 8.20
C ALA A 127 -5.83 28.44 9.00
N VAL A 128 -5.21 29.60 8.83
CA VAL A 128 -5.67 30.86 9.45
C VAL A 128 -6.99 31.30 8.83
N GLN A 129 -7.15 31.24 7.51
CA GLN A 129 -8.40 31.56 6.84
C GLN A 129 -9.53 30.63 7.27
N ALA A 130 -9.30 29.33 7.34
CA ALA A 130 -10.29 28.36 7.83
C ALA A 130 -10.75 28.67 9.27
N LYS A 131 -9.83 29.06 10.15
CA LYS A 131 -10.17 29.52 11.51
C LYS A 131 -11.01 30.80 11.52
N GLN A 132 -10.74 31.74 10.64
CA GLN A 132 -11.52 32.98 10.52
C GLN A 132 -12.95 32.71 10.06
N TRP A 133 -13.14 31.83 9.08
CA TRP A 133 -14.49 31.41 8.62
C TRP A 133 -15.27 30.72 9.74
N MET A 134 -14.69 29.78 10.45
CA MET A 134 -15.35 29.11 11.56
C MET A 134 -15.64 30.03 12.77
N GLY A 135 -14.88 31.11 12.93
CA GLY A 135 -15.08 32.08 14.00
C GLY A 135 -16.09 33.17 13.67
N SER A 136 -16.42 33.39 12.37
CA SER A 136 -17.39 34.41 11.95
C SER A 136 -18.84 33.97 12.16
N ASP A 137 -19.13 32.69 12.14
CA ASP A 137 -20.48 32.12 12.35
C ASP A 137 -20.88 32.03 13.83
N SER A 138 -19.99 32.36 14.76
CA SER A 138 -20.23 32.28 16.19
C SER A 138 -20.58 33.63 16.86
N LYS A 139 -20.82 34.67 16.10
CA LYS A 139 -21.34 35.94 16.66
C LYS A 139 -22.87 35.96 16.58
N PRO A 140 -23.55 36.15 17.72
CA PRO A 140 -25.00 36.27 17.79
C PRO A 140 -25.54 37.48 17.08
#